data_e8780cb763826657ba50443292a48163
#
_entry.id   e8780cb763826657ba50443292a48163
#
_cell.length_a   1.000
_cell.length_b   1.000
_cell.length_c   1.000
_cell.angle_alpha   90.00
_cell.angle_beta   90.00
_cell.angle_gamma   90.00
#
_symmetry.space_group_name_H-M   'P 1'
#
loop_
_entity.id
_entity.type
_entity.pdbx_description
1 polymer ?
#
loop_
_entity_poly.entity_id
_entity_poly.type
_entity_poly.pdbx_seq_one_letter_code
_entity_poly.pdbx_strand_id
1 'polypeptide(L)'
;MELFEKTLDSKKIFDGRVLHIVLDEVELPDGKRSKREVVNHPGGVCVAALDEDNNLSFVKQFRYPYKEVVLELPAGKLEKGEDPRQAGIREFSEECGAKAVSYTHLRAHETRS
;
A
#
# COMPACT_ATOMS: atom_id res chain seq x y z
N MET A 1 18.55 15.55 18.42
CA MET A 1 17.34 14.92 19.00
C MET A 1 16.87 13.82 18.08
N GLU A 2 16.76 12.63 18.60
CA GLU A 2 16.17 11.53 17.86
C GLU A 2 14.65 11.71 17.78
N LEU A 3 14.10 11.64 16.59
CA LEU A 3 12.66 11.78 16.38
C LEU A 3 11.94 10.42 16.51
N PHE A 4 12.39 9.65 17.47
CA PHE A 4 11.85 8.32 17.73
C PHE A 4 10.73 8.39 18.76
N GLU A 5 9.65 7.67 18.49
CA GLU A 5 8.54 7.51 19.43
C GLU A 5 8.53 6.08 19.94
N LYS A 6 8.64 5.93 21.25
CA LYS A 6 8.67 4.61 21.87
C LYS A 6 7.27 4.13 22.17
N THR A 7 6.94 2.92 21.72
CA THR A 7 5.67 2.29 22.07
C THR A 7 5.69 1.84 23.52
N LEU A 8 4.76 2.37 24.31
CA LEU A 8 4.61 2.02 25.73
C LEU A 8 3.59 0.92 25.95
N ASP A 9 2.50 0.95 25.17
CA ASP A 9 1.43 -0.02 25.27
C ASP A 9 0.73 -0.10 23.93
N SER A 10 0.11 -1.25 23.65
CA SER A 10 -0.60 -1.48 22.39
C SER A 10 -1.86 -2.26 22.68
N LYS A 11 -2.98 -1.74 22.21
CA LYS A 11 -4.28 -2.36 22.40
C LYS A 11 -4.94 -2.64 21.04
N LYS A 12 -5.36 -3.89 20.83
CA LYS A 12 -6.12 -4.27 19.65
C LYS A 12 -7.50 -3.63 19.68
N ILE A 13 -7.85 -2.90 18.64
CA ILE A 13 -9.15 -2.25 18.50
C ILE A 13 -10.04 -3.02 17.55
N PHE A 14 -9.49 -3.44 16.41
CA PHE A 14 -10.20 -4.20 15.42
C PHE A 14 -9.24 -5.15 14.73
N ASP A 15 -9.64 -6.39 14.57
CA ASP A 15 -8.84 -7.42 13.93
C ASP A 15 -9.72 -8.11 12.90
N GLY A 16 -9.83 -7.51 11.74
CA GLY A 16 -10.65 -7.99 10.66
C GLY A 16 -9.90 -8.89 9.70
N ARG A 17 -10.56 -9.24 8.62
CA ARG A 17 -9.96 -10.04 7.56
C ARG A 17 -8.83 -9.27 6.84
N VAL A 18 -9.05 -7.98 6.61
CA VAL A 18 -8.12 -7.11 5.88
C VAL A 18 -7.45 -6.10 6.79
N LEU A 19 -8.22 -5.49 7.68
CA LEU A 19 -7.74 -4.44 8.56
C LEU A 19 -7.39 -4.95 9.93
N HIS A 20 -6.21 -4.58 10.40
CA HIS A 20 -5.74 -4.85 11.74
C HIS A 20 -5.38 -3.51 12.35
N ILE A 21 -6.21 -3.06 13.30
CA ILE A 21 -6.10 -1.71 13.88
C ILE A 21 -5.75 -1.83 15.36
N VAL A 22 -4.70 -1.11 15.74
CA VAL A 22 -4.28 -1.01 17.13
C VAL A 22 -4.28 0.43 17.58
N LEU A 23 -4.48 0.63 18.89
CA LEU A 23 -4.28 1.92 19.54
C LEU A 23 -3.03 1.80 20.39
N ASP A 24 -2.01 2.54 20.01
CA ASP A 24 -0.74 2.55 20.70
C ASP A 24 -0.62 3.79 21.59
N GLU A 25 -0.12 3.60 22.80
CA GLU A 25 0.34 4.68 23.64
C GLU A 25 1.84 4.82 23.44
N VAL A 26 2.29 6.04 23.13
CA VAL A 26 3.70 6.29 22.79
C VAL A 26 4.27 7.39 23.67
N GLU A 27 5.58 7.32 23.85
CA GLU A 27 6.36 8.40 24.44
C GLU A 27 7.02 9.20 23.34
N LEU A 28 6.72 10.49 23.30
CA LEU A 28 7.27 11.43 22.32
C LEU A 28 8.74 11.74 22.66
N PRO A 29 9.51 12.28 21.71
CA PRO A 29 10.91 12.64 21.95
C PRO A 29 11.13 13.59 23.14
N ASP A 30 10.14 14.40 23.47
CA ASP A 30 10.20 15.33 24.60
C ASP A 30 9.77 14.70 25.94
N GLY A 31 9.46 13.40 25.93
CA GLY A 31 9.03 12.67 27.13
C GLY A 31 7.53 12.71 27.40
N LYS A 32 6.78 13.45 26.63
CA LYS A 32 5.31 13.49 26.76
C LYS A 32 4.69 12.24 26.15
N ARG A 33 3.48 11.92 26.60
CA ARG A 33 2.73 10.77 26.07
C ARG A 33 1.68 11.21 25.08
N SER A 34 1.45 10.36 24.08
CA SER A 34 0.40 10.56 23.10
C SER A 34 -0.13 9.20 22.65
N LYS A 35 -1.18 9.23 21.85
CA LYS A 35 -1.77 8.01 21.28
C LYS A 35 -1.63 7.99 19.78
N ARG A 36 -1.53 6.79 19.23
CA ARG A 36 -1.45 6.58 17.78
C ARG A 36 -2.46 5.51 17.38
N GLU A 37 -3.31 5.85 16.44
CA GLU A 37 -4.21 4.89 15.81
C GLU A 37 -3.47 4.34 14.59
N VAL A 38 -3.16 3.05 14.62
CA VAL A 38 -2.31 2.43 13.60
C VAL A 38 -3.09 1.37 12.86
N VAL A 39 -3.09 1.46 11.53
CA VAL A 39 -3.60 0.41 10.66
C VAL A 39 -2.42 -0.39 10.15
N ASN A 40 -2.34 -1.65 10.56
CA ASN A 40 -1.33 -2.56 10.08
C ASN A 40 -1.79 -3.19 8.77
N HIS A 41 -1.03 -2.98 7.73
CA HIS A 41 -1.34 -3.45 6.38
C HIS A 41 -0.03 -3.87 5.70
N PRO A 42 -0.04 -4.96 4.92
CA PRO A 42 1.18 -5.41 4.25
C PRO A 42 1.72 -4.46 3.18
N GLY A 43 0.93 -3.48 2.81
CA GLY A 43 1.30 -2.55 1.76
C GLY A 43 0.67 -2.88 0.43
N GLY A 44 0.93 -2.06 -0.56
CA GLY A 44 0.43 -2.25 -1.91
C GLY A 44 1.43 -1.76 -2.94
N VAL A 45 1.18 -2.12 -4.17
CA VAL A 45 1.95 -1.65 -5.32
C VAL A 45 1.01 -1.08 -6.36
N CYS A 46 1.46 -0.08 -7.10
CA CYS A 46 0.82 0.32 -8.33
C CYS A 46 1.85 0.36 -9.44
N VAL A 47 1.39 0.24 -10.68
CA VAL A 47 2.26 0.12 -11.84
C VAL A 47 1.94 1.21 -12.84
N ALA A 48 2.93 2.02 -13.20
CA ALA A 48 2.84 2.94 -14.32
C ALA A 48 3.55 2.27 -15.50
N ALA A 49 2.78 1.69 -16.40
CA ALA A 49 3.30 0.93 -17.54
C ALA A 49 3.09 1.72 -18.82
N LEU A 50 4.20 2.01 -19.51
CA LEU A 50 4.18 2.63 -20.83
C LEU A 50 4.42 1.57 -21.90
N ASP A 51 3.63 1.63 -22.98
CA ASP A 51 3.89 0.80 -24.15
C ASP A 51 4.88 1.50 -25.11
N GLU A 52 5.11 0.90 -26.27
CA GLU A 52 6.05 1.43 -27.27
C GLU A 52 5.63 2.77 -27.84
N ASP A 53 4.33 3.07 -27.80
CA ASP A 53 3.76 4.34 -28.29
C ASP A 53 3.60 5.37 -27.16
N ASN A 54 4.19 5.12 -26.00
CA ASN A 54 4.08 5.98 -24.81
C ASN A 54 2.65 6.08 -24.25
N ASN A 55 1.83 5.07 -24.48
CA ASN A 55 0.51 4.98 -23.86
C ASN A 55 0.62 4.39 -22.48
N LEU A 56 -0.05 5.02 -21.53
CA LEU A 56 -0.09 4.58 -20.14
C LEU A 56 -1.31 3.69 -19.93
N SER A 57 -1.11 2.53 -19.31
CA SER A 57 -2.19 1.57 -19.05
C SER A 57 -2.96 1.93 -17.79
N PHE A 58 -4.30 1.98 -17.92
CA PHE A 58 -5.21 2.20 -16.80
C PHE A 58 -6.23 1.08 -16.73
N VAL A 59 -6.80 0.92 -15.54
CA VAL A 59 -7.92 0.02 -15.31
C VAL A 59 -9.10 0.79 -14.72
N LYS A 60 -10.31 0.31 -14.98
CA LYS A 60 -11.52 0.86 -14.37
C LYS A 60 -11.98 -0.07 -13.26
N GLN A 61 -12.23 0.51 -12.09
CA GLN A 61 -12.70 -0.26 -10.95
C GLN A 61 -13.80 0.49 -10.22
N PHE A 62 -14.84 -0.23 -9.80
CA PHE A 62 -15.83 0.33 -8.91
C PHE A 62 -15.23 0.41 -7.50
N ARG A 63 -15.19 1.62 -6.96
CA ARG A 63 -14.67 1.85 -5.61
C ARG A 63 -15.83 2.12 -4.66
N TYR A 64 -16.12 1.13 -3.84
CA TYR A 64 -17.27 1.15 -2.94
C TYR A 64 -17.36 2.41 -2.07
N PRO A 65 -16.28 2.90 -1.43
CA PRO A 65 -16.36 4.11 -0.61
C PRO A 65 -16.83 5.34 -1.38
N TYR A 66 -16.49 5.44 -2.65
CA TYR A 66 -16.88 6.55 -3.52
C TYR A 66 -18.19 6.30 -4.25
N LYS A 67 -18.65 5.05 -4.28
CA LYS A 67 -19.86 4.63 -5.01
C LYS A 67 -19.80 4.95 -6.51
N GLU A 68 -18.61 4.88 -7.08
CA GLU A 68 -18.40 5.17 -8.50
C GLU A 68 -17.25 4.36 -9.10
N VAL A 69 -17.24 4.30 -10.43
CA VAL A 69 -16.12 3.69 -11.18
C VAL A 69 -15.02 4.72 -11.31
N VAL A 70 -13.81 4.33 -10.96
CA VAL A 70 -12.62 5.18 -10.97
C VAL A 70 -11.61 4.61 -11.97
N LEU A 71 -10.98 5.51 -12.71
CA LEU A 71 -9.87 5.17 -13.59
C LEU A 71 -8.58 5.21 -12.78
N GLU A 72 -7.87 4.09 -12.75
CA GLU A 72 -6.73 3.90 -11.88
C GLU A 72 -5.56 3.24 -12.59
N LEU A 73 -4.36 3.45 -12.08
CA LEU A 73 -3.23 2.62 -12.46
C LEU A 73 -3.44 1.20 -11.91
N PRO A 74 -2.99 0.16 -12.65
CA PRO A 74 -3.02 -1.20 -12.11
C PRO A 74 -2.33 -1.28 -10.76
N ALA A 75 -2.98 -1.90 -9.80
CA ALA A 75 -2.50 -1.93 -8.42
C ALA A 75 -3.00 -3.18 -7.71
N GLY A 76 -2.30 -3.56 -6.67
CA GLY A 76 -2.69 -4.68 -5.84
C GLY A 76 -2.00 -4.67 -4.49
N LYS A 77 -2.46 -5.55 -3.62
CA LYS A 77 -1.90 -5.70 -2.28
C LYS A 77 -0.64 -6.55 -2.34
N LEU A 78 0.34 -6.20 -1.52
CA LEU A 78 1.49 -7.05 -1.28
C LEU A 78 1.07 -8.23 -0.39
N GLU A 79 1.50 -9.42 -0.76
CA GLU A 79 1.45 -10.56 0.14
C GLU A 79 2.63 -10.47 1.11
N LYS A 80 2.48 -11.08 2.28
CA LYS A 80 3.53 -11.05 3.29
C LYS A 80 4.84 -11.65 2.74
N GLY A 81 5.88 -10.84 2.77
CA GLY A 81 7.20 -11.25 2.29
C GLY A 81 7.36 -11.20 0.78
N GLU A 82 6.34 -10.75 0.05
CA GLU A 82 6.43 -10.62 -1.41
C GLU A 82 7.30 -9.43 -1.80
N ASP A 83 8.18 -9.62 -2.78
CA ASP A 83 8.96 -8.54 -3.36
C ASP A 83 8.04 -7.56 -4.08
N PRO A 84 8.09 -6.25 -3.77
CA PRO A 84 7.20 -5.26 -4.40
C PRO A 84 7.29 -5.23 -5.93
N ARG A 85 8.47 -5.40 -6.49
CA ARG A 85 8.67 -5.39 -7.95
C ARG A 85 7.96 -6.59 -8.59
N GLN A 86 8.09 -7.77 -8.01
CA GLN A 86 7.43 -8.98 -8.50
C GLN A 86 5.91 -8.88 -8.34
N ALA A 87 5.45 -8.30 -7.25
CA ALA A 87 4.02 -8.05 -7.04
C ALA A 87 3.46 -7.12 -8.12
N GLY A 88 4.17 -6.05 -8.46
CA GLY A 88 3.76 -5.14 -9.53
C GLY A 88 3.66 -5.82 -10.88
N ILE A 89 4.63 -6.65 -11.23
CA ILE A 89 4.62 -7.42 -12.47
C ILE A 89 3.42 -8.35 -12.52
N ARG A 90 3.17 -9.07 -11.44
CA ARG A 90 2.04 -10.00 -11.32
C ARG A 90 0.71 -9.26 -11.45
N GLU A 91 0.52 -8.19 -10.70
CA GLU A 91 -0.73 -7.42 -10.74
C GLU A 91 -0.99 -6.80 -12.11
N PHE A 92 0.05 -6.30 -12.76
CA PHE A 92 -0.08 -5.77 -14.11
C PHE A 92 -0.53 -6.86 -15.09
N SER A 93 0.08 -8.04 -15.03
CA SER A 93 -0.30 -9.16 -15.88
C SER A 93 -1.74 -9.61 -15.64
N GLU A 94 -2.15 -9.69 -14.38
CA GLU A 94 -3.50 -10.12 -14.01
C GLU A 94 -4.57 -9.11 -14.45
N GLU A 95 -4.31 -7.82 -14.26
CA GLU A 95 -5.30 -6.78 -14.54
C GLU A 95 -5.33 -6.33 -15.99
N CYS A 96 -4.19 -6.32 -16.67
CA CYS A 96 -4.08 -5.82 -18.04
C CYS A 96 -3.90 -6.93 -19.09
N GLY A 97 -3.68 -8.16 -18.65
CA GLY A 97 -3.47 -9.31 -19.56
C GLY A 97 -2.19 -9.22 -20.38
N ALA A 98 -1.23 -8.38 -19.98
CA ALA A 98 0.01 -8.16 -20.69
C ALA A 98 1.20 -8.48 -19.79
N LYS A 99 2.36 -8.75 -20.43
CA LYS A 99 3.60 -9.00 -19.70
C LYS A 99 4.49 -7.78 -19.74
N ALA A 100 5.06 -7.44 -18.59
CA ALA A 100 6.09 -6.42 -18.53
C ALA A 100 7.39 -7.01 -19.09
N VAL A 101 7.94 -6.39 -20.14
CA VAL A 101 9.18 -6.86 -20.78
C VAL A 101 10.41 -6.07 -20.32
N SER A 102 10.20 -4.95 -19.62
CA SER A 102 11.26 -4.14 -19.05
C SER A 102 10.83 -3.64 -17.68
N TYR A 103 11.74 -3.70 -16.72
CA TYR A 103 11.46 -3.33 -15.34
C TYR A 103 12.10 -2.01 -14.92
N THR A 104 12.73 -1.32 -15.86
CA THR A 104 13.51 -0.12 -15.56
C THR A 104 12.69 0.98 -14.91
N HIS A 105 11.40 1.04 -15.26
CA HIS A 105 10.49 2.08 -14.77
C HIS A 105 9.45 1.56 -13.78
N LEU A 106 9.55 0.30 -13.37
CA LEU A 106 8.63 -0.28 -12.40
C LEU A 106 9.01 0.18 -11.00
N ARG A 107 8.08 0.83 -10.33
CA ARG A 107 8.26 1.30 -8.96
C ARG A 107 7.19 0.72 -8.06
N ALA A 108 7.61 0.24 -6.92
CA ALA A 108 6.72 -0.14 -5.84
C ALA A 108 6.69 1.00 -4.83
N HIS A 109 5.50 1.36 -4.40
CA HIS A 109 5.31 2.37 -3.37
C HIS A 109 4.54 1.74 -2.22
N GLU A 110 5.14 1.73 -1.05
CA GLU A 110 4.53 1.22 0.15
C GLU A 110 3.89 2.40 0.89
N THR A 111 2.56 2.36 1.04
CA THR A 111 1.83 3.36 1.81
C THR A 111 1.60 2.83 3.22
N ARG A 112 2.01 3.64 4.19
CA ARG A 112 1.70 3.40 5.60
C ARG A 112 0.80 4.52 6.08
N SER A 113 -0.36 4.16 6.50
CA SER A 113 -1.31 5.14 7.05
C SER A 113 -1.42 5.00 8.55
#